data_b55c9c375b25b7df9f889556d556df6a
#
_entry.id   b55c9c375b25b7df9f889556d556df6a
#
_cell.length_a   1.000
_cell.length_b   1.000
_cell.length_c   1.000
_cell.angle_alpha   90.00
_cell.angle_beta   90.00
_cell.angle_gamma   90.00
#
_symmetry.space_group_name_H-M   'P 1'
#
loop_
_entity.id
_entity.type
_entity.pdbx_description
1 polymer ?
#
loop_
_entity_poly.entity_id
_entity_poly.type
_entity_poly.pdbx_seq_one_letter_code
_entity_poly.pdbx_strand_id
1 'polypeptide(L)'
;WDTFQGIGASRADAVFINAGYQALASGQWSERLAELSAWQFDLPTPWRSARHDAITVELALEYFRTVKPRLLYIALDETDDWAHDKRYDRVLEMTNYADRALRRLWEAAQADPRYRDKTTLIVTVDHGRGSNLNDWSGHGAKVEGSDAIWIAAIGPDTPAQGSVKPRQPRTQSDIAPTILELFGLDYRLLENVAGAPLPEVTGR
;
A
#
# COMPACT_ATOMS: atom_id res chain seq x y z
N TRP A 1 -3.15 9.50 -3.97
CA TRP A 1 -2.69 10.90 -3.84
C TRP A 1 -1.77 11.29 -4.99
N ASP A 2 -1.89 12.53 -5.43
CA ASP A 2 -1.01 13.11 -6.45
C ASP A 2 0.43 13.33 -5.93
N THR A 3 0.60 13.49 -4.62
CA THR A 3 1.91 13.65 -3.96
C THR A 3 2.87 12.49 -4.23
N PHE A 4 2.36 11.29 -4.48
CA PHE A 4 3.20 10.14 -4.83
C PHE A 4 3.91 10.30 -6.18
N GLN A 5 3.47 11.21 -7.04
CA GLN A 5 4.14 11.48 -8.32
C GLN A 5 5.60 11.91 -8.14
N GLY A 6 5.94 12.53 -7.02
CA GLY A 6 7.31 12.92 -6.69
C GLY A 6 8.23 11.78 -6.27
N ILE A 7 7.67 10.62 -5.89
CA ILE A 7 8.46 9.46 -5.46
C ILE A 7 9.23 8.91 -6.66
N GLY A 8 10.54 8.78 -6.52
CA GLY A 8 11.38 8.24 -7.57
C GLY A 8 11.54 9.13 -8.81
N ALA A 9 11.22 10.42 -8.72
CA ALA A 9 11.35 11.36 -9.86
C ALA A 9 12.75 11.35 -10.48
N SER A 10 13.81 11.12 -9.69
CA SER A 10 15.18 10.93 -10.15
C SER A 10 15.47 9.55 -10.77
N ARG A 11 14.52 8.64 -10.74
CA ARG A 11 14.59 7.25 -11.23
C ARG A 11 13.37 6.89 -12.05
N ALA A 12 12.82 7.84 -12.80
CA ALA A 12 11.58 7.68 -13.60
C ALA A 12 11.68 6.58 -14.67
N ASP A 13 12.89 6.20 -15.05
CA ASP A 13 13.17 5.07 -15.95
C ASP A 13 13.13 3.69 -15.26
N ALA A 14 13.30 3.66 -13.93
CA ALA A 14 13.37 2.43 -13.14
C ALA A 14 12.11 2.18 -12.30
N VAL A 15 11.34 3.22 -11.99
CA VAL A 15 10.16 3.14 -11.11
C VAL A 15 8.94 3.68 -11.83
N PHE A 16 7.94 2.83 -12.03
CA PHE A 16 6.64 3.29 -12.51
C PHE A 16 5.79 3.82 -11.36
N ILE A 17 5.28 5.03 -11.51
CA ILE A 17 4.38 5.67 -10.55
C ILE A 17 3.08 6.04 -11.26
N ASN A 18 1.96 5.60 -10.69
CA ASN A 18 0.61 5.98 -11.09
C ASN A 18 -0.09 6.61 -9.88
N ALA A 19 0.11 7.90 -9.72
CA ALA A 19 -0.53 8.69 -8.67
C ALA A 19 -1.93 9.15 -9.07
N GLY A 20 -2.77 9.49 -8.10
CA GLY A 20 -4.09 10.03 -8.32
C GLY A 20 -4.05 11.34 -9.12
N TYR A 21 -5.07 11.55 -9.95
CA TYR A 21 -5.24 12.71 -10.83
C TYR A 21 -4.09 13.00 -11.79
N GLN A 22 -3.28 11.98 -12.08
CA GLN A 22 -2.26 12.02 -13.10
C GLN A 22 -2.67 11.12 -14.27
N ALA A 23 -2.73 11.68 -15.46
CA ALA A 23 -2.95 10.88 -16.66
C ALA A 23 -1.74 9.96 -16.91
N LEU A 24 -1.99 8.72 -17.34
CA LEU A 24 -0.92 7.88 -17.83
C LEU A 24 -0.39 8.44 -19.16
N ALA A 25 0.92 8.51 -19.30
CA ALA A 25 1.55 8.89 -20.55
C ALA A 25 1.13 7.90 -21.67
N SER A 26 0.73 8.41 -22.80
CA SER A 26 0.30 7.60 -23.94
C SER A 26 1.44 6.71 -24.45
N GLY A 27 1.11 5.47 -24.82
CA GLY A 27 1.98 4.58 -25.58
C GLY A 27 2.82 3.57 -24.78
N GLN A 28 2.81 3.62 -23.45
CA GLN A 28 3.57 2.67 -22.62
C GLN A 28 2.70 1.59 -21.94
N TRP A 29 1.38 1.68 -22.04
CA TRP A 29 0.44 0.91 -21.23
C TRP A 29 -0.62 0.23 -22.07
N SER A 30 -1.26 -0.82 -21.53
CA SER A 30 -2.41 -1.43 -22.17
C SER A 30 -3.56 -0.42 -22.34
N GLU A 31 -4.40 -0.60 -23.35
CA GLU A 31 -5.61 0.22 -23.54
C GLU A 31 -6.46 0.23 -22.28
N ARG A 32 -6.55 -0.92 -21.60
CA ARG A 32 -7.30 -1.03 -20.34
C ARG A 32 -6.73 -0.18 -19.22
N LEU A 33 -5.40 -0.11 -19.08
CA LEU A 33 -4.78 0.79 -18.10
C LEU A 33 -5.07 2.25 -18.41
N ALA A 34 -5.01 2.64 -19.67
CA ALA A 34 -5.33 3.99 -20.09
C ALA A 34 -6.80 4.34 -19.81
N GLU A 35 -7.73 3.43 -20.13
CA GLU A 35 -9.15 3.57 -19.85
C GLU A 35 -9.43 3.72 -18.34
N LEU A 36 -8.88 2.83 -17.52
CA LEU A 36 -9.02 2.89 -16.06
C LEU A 36 -8.44 4.19 -15.48
N SER A 37 -7.32 4.64 -16.02
CA SER A 37 -6.73 5.93 -15.62
C SER A 37 -7.63 7.11 -15.99
N ALA A 38 -8.34 7.05 -17.12
CA ALA A 38 -9.29 8.08 -17.52
C ALA A 38 -10.49 8.16 -16.57
N TRP A 39 -10.97 7.04 -16.04
CA TRP A 39 -12.11 7.00 -15.12
C TRP A 39 -11.93 7.90 -13.88
N GLN A 40 -10.71 8.13 -13.42
CA GLN A 40 -10.49 9.02 -12.28
C GLN A 40 -10.95 10.46 -12.53
N PHE A 41 -11.00 10.88 -13.80
CA PHE A 41 -11.46 12.22 -14.19
C PHE A 41 -12.97 12.27 -14.40
N ASP A 42 -13.57 11.13 -14.71
CA ASP A 42 -15.04 10.98 -14.90
C ASP A 42 -15.77 10.69 -13.57
N LEU A 43 -15.04 10.17 -12.58
CA LEU A 43 -15.54 9.83 -11.25
C LEU A 43 -14.81 10.68 -10.18
N PRO A 44 -15.12 11.97 -10.08
CA PRO A 44 -14.46 12.85 -9.14
C PRO A 44 -14.76 12.46 -7.69
N THR A 45 -13.75 12.53 -6.86
CA THR A 45 -13.90 12.43 -5.41
C THR A 45 -14.21 13.81 -4.82
N PRO A 46 -14.70 13.89 -3.58
CA PRO A 46 -14.82 15.17 -2.87
C PRO A 46 -13.46 15.79 -2.53
N TRP A 47 -12.39 15.02 -2.62
CA TRP A 47 -11.02 15.43 -2.30
C TRP A 47 -10.25 15.83 -3.55
N ARG A 48 -9.38 16.83 -3.44
CA ARG A 48 -8.70 17.40 -4.62
C ARG A 48 -7.53 16.58 -5.15
N SER A 49 -6.91 15.77 -4.29
CA SER A 49 -5.64 15.11 -4.58
C SER A 49 -5.70 13.58 -4.56
N ALA A 50 -6.85 13.03 -4.18
CA ALA A 50 -7.07 11.59 -4.06
C ALA A 50 -8.07 11.09 -5.11
N ARG A 51 -7.82 9.93 -5.67
CA ARG A 51 -8.80 9.21 -6.51
C ARG A 51 -9.44 8.10 -5.70
N HIS A 52 -10.58 7.59 -6.17
CA HIS A 52 -11.23 6.45 -5.54
C HIS A 52 -10.33 5.22 -5.45
N ASP A 53 -10.32 4.57 -4.29
CA ASP A 53 -9.56 3.32 -4.05
C ASP A 53 -9.95 2.23 -5.04
N ALA A 54 -11.21 2.20 -5.47
CA ALA A 54 -11.67 1.25 -6.49
C ALA A 54 -10.89 1.38 -7.80
N ILE A 55 -10.60 2.60 -8.24
CA ILE A 55 -9.80 2.84 -9.44
C ILE A 55 -8.34 2.43 -9.19
N THR A 56 -7.79 2.76 -8.02
CA THR A 56 -6.44 2.37 -7.62
C THR A 56 -6.26 0.85 -7.67
N VAL A 57 -7.23 0.10 -7.14
CA VAL A 57 -7.18 -1.37 -7.11
C VAL A 57 -7.30 -1.97 -8.51
N GLU A 58 -8.21 -1.45 -9.36
CA GLU A 58 -8.33 -1.95 -10.74
C GLU A 58 -7.07 -1.67 -11.56
N LEU A 59 -6.48 -0.49 -11.43
CA LEU A 59 -5.19 -0.15 -12.05
C LEU A 59 -4.07 -1.07 -11.55
N ALA A 60 -4.01 -1.32 -10.25
CA ALA A 60 -3.00 -2.21 -9.67
C ALA A 60 -3.14 -3.65 -10.18
N LEU A 61 -4.37 -4.17 -10.27
CA LEU A 61 -4.64 -5.51 -10.79
C LEU A 61 -4.29 -5.64 -12.27
N GLU A 62 -4.65 -4.65 -13.07
CA GLU A 62 -4.32 -4.65 -14.51
C GLU A 62 -2.81 -4.52 -14.74
N TYR A 63 -2.15 -3.63 -14.00
CA TYR A 63 -0.69 -3.50 -14.02
C TYR A 63 0.00 -4.80 -13.62
N PHE A 64 -0.48 -5.42 -12.54
CA PHE A 64 0.03 -6.70 -12.06
C PHE A 64 -0.06 -7.80 -13.14
N ARG A 65 -1.19 -7.87 -13.84
CA ARG A 65 -1.42 -8.87 -14.89
C ARG A 65 -0.59 -8.64 -16.14
N THR A 66 -0.41 -7.39 -16.56
CA THR A 66 0.21 -7.02 -17.84
C THR A 66 1.70 -6.80 -17.75
N VAL A 67 2.16 -6.07 -16.73
CA VAL A 67 3.58 -5.69 -16.56
C VAL A 67 4.36 -6.73 -15.77
N LYS A 68 3.68 -7.47 -14.90
CA LYS A 68 4.30 -8.52 -14.09
C LYS A 68 5.45 -7.99 -13.19
N PRO A 69 5.20 -6.97 -12.37
CA PRO A 69 6.24 -6.36 -11.55
C PRO A 69 6.78 -7.33 -10.49
N ARG A 70 8.03 -7.13 -10.08
CA ARG A 70 8.61 -7.86 -8.93
C ARG A 70 8.22 -7.22 -7.59
N LEU A 71 8.02 -5.91 -7.58
CA LEU A 71 7.54 -5.15 -6.43
C LEU A 71 6.36 -4.29 -6.89
N LEU A 72 5.27 -4.36 -6.14
CA LEU A 72 4.09 -3.51 -6.35
C LEU A 72 3.73 -2.87 -5.01
N TYR A 73 3.79 -1.55 -4.95
CA TYR A 73 3.31 -0.75 -3.82
C TYR A 73 1.95 -0.17 -4.19
N ILE A 74 0.97 -0.34 -3.31
CA ILE A 74 -0.40 0.15 -3.50
C ILE A 74 -0.76 0.96 -2.26
N ALA A 75 -1.11 2.24 -2.45
CA ALA A 75 -1.64 3.10 -1.41
C ALA A 75 -3.16 3.25 -1.59
N LEU A 76 -3.92 2.90 -0.57
CA LEU A 76 -5.35 3.16 -0.43
C LEU A 76 -5.53 4.36 0.48
N ASP A 77 -6.55 5.17 0.26
CA ASP A 77 -6.67 6.51 0.83
C ASP A 77 -8.03 6.78 1.49
N GLU A 78 -9.09 6.25 0.95
CA GLU A 78 -10.46 6.63 1.32
C GLU A 78 -10.82 6.40 2.80
N THR A 79 -10.14 5.49 3.50
CA THR A 79 -10.38 5.31 4.94
C THR A 79 -9.95 6.52 5.75
N ASP A 80 -8.86 7.19 5.33
CA ASP A 80 -8.35 8.40 5.96
C ASP A 80 -9.23 9.60 5.62
N ASP A 81 -9.48 9.82 4.35
CA ASP A 81 -10.25 10.95 3.85
C ASP A 81 -11.67 10.98 4.44
N TRP A 82 -12.38 9.82 4.45
CA TRP A 82 -13.71 9.75 5.07
C TRP A 82 -13.70 9.96 6.57
N ALA A 83 -12.60 9.59 7.25
CA ALA A 83 -12.48 9.89 8.67
C ALA A 83 -12.32 11.40 8.91
N HIS A 84 -11.52 12.10 8.10
CA HIS A 84 -11.41 13.56 8.16
C HIS A 84 -12.77 14.25 7.95
N ASP A 85 -13.61 13.69 7.07
CA ASP A 85 -14.98 14.14 6.85
C ASP A 85 -15.97 13.66 7.92
N LYS A 86 -15.48 12.99 8.96
CA LYS A 86 -16.28 12.45 10.09
C LYS A 86 -17.38 11.46 9.66
N ARG A 87 -17.16 10.76 8.55
CA ARG A 87 -18.06 9.75 8.01
C ARG A 87 -17.62 8.36 8.44
N TYR A 88 -17.83 8.04 9.73
CA TYR A 88 -17.44 6.73 10.28
C TYR A 88 -18.08 5.54 9.55
N ASP A 89 -19.32 5.72 9.06
CA ASP A 89 -19.99 4.75 8.21
C ASP A 89 -19.19 4.43 6.95
N ARG A 90 -18.62 5.45 6.30
CA ARG A 90 -17.78 5.30 5.12
C ARG A 90 -16.41 4.69 5.44
N VAL A 91 -15.82 5.05 6.58
CA VAL A 91 -14.59 4.41 7.04
C VAL A 91 -14.76 2.89 7.15
N LEU A 92 -15.88 2.42 7.75
CA LEU A 92 -16.19 0.99 7.86
C LEU A 92 -16.41 0.34 6.47
N GLU A 93 -17.13 1.02 5.57
CA GLU A 93 -17.33 0.54 4.20
C GLU A 93 -16.01 0.39 3.46
N MET A 94 -15.11 1.39 3.55
CA MET A 94 -13.82 1.36 2.87
C MET A 94 -12.84 0.40 3.51
N THR A 95 -12.88 0.21 4.82
CA THR A 95 -12.12 -0.87 5.48
C THR A 95 -12.55 -2.25 4.95
N ASN A 96 -13.85 -2.48 4.83
CA ASN A 96 -14.37 -3.72 4.25
C ASN A 96 -14.03 -3.86 2.76
N TYR A 97 -14.03 -2.74 2.02
CA TYR A 97 -13.57 -2.72 0.64
C TYR A 97 -12.08 -3.10 0.54
N ALA A 98 -11.23 -2.53 1.40
CA ALA A 98 -9.79 -2.84 1.43
C ALA A 98 -9.54 -4.34 1.68
N ASP A 99 -10.27 -4.97 2.61
CA ASP A 99 -10.18 -6.43 2.83
C ASP A 99 -10.50 -7.22 1.56
N ARG A 100 -11.59 -6.87 0.85
CA ARG A 100 -11.93 -7.52 -0.42
C ARG A 100 -10.88 -7.27 -1.50
N ALA A 101 -10.30 -6.07 -1.56
CA ALA A 101 -9.25 -5.73 -2.51
C ALA A 101 -7.97 -6.54 -2.24
N LEU A 102 -7.56 -6.68 -0.99
CA LEU A 102 -6.43 -7.52 -0.58
C LEU A 102 -6.64 -8.98 -0.99
N ARG A 103 -7.85 -9.51 -0.77
CA ARG A 103 -8.22 -10.86 -1.24
C ARG A 103 -8.06 -11.00 -2.74
N ARG A 104 -8.59 -10.06 -3.53
CA ARG A 104 -8.48 -10.09 -5.00
C ARG A 104 -7.03 -10.04 -5.48
N LEU A 105 -6.20 -9.21 -4.86
CA LEU A 105 -4.76 -9.12 -5.17
C LEU A 105 -4.04 -10.43 -4.85
N TRP A 106 -4.32 -11.02 -3.70
CA TRP A 106 -3.76 -12.30 -3.29
C TRP A 106 -4.19 -13.42 -4.23
N GLU A 107 -5.48 -13.53 -4.53
CA GLU A 107 -6.01 -14.53 -5.47
C GLU A 107 -5.40 -14.37 -6.88
N ALA A 108 -5.22 -13.13 -7.36
CA ALA A 108 -4.55 -12.86 -8.62
C ALA A 108 -3.08 -13.33 -8.61
N ALA A 109 -2.37 -13.13 -7.51
CA ALA A 109 -1.01 -13.62 -7.36
C ALA A 109 -0.97 -15.16 -7.31
N GLN A 110 -1.89 -15.81 -6.59
CA GLN A 110 -1.92 -17.27 -6.51
C GLN A 110 -2.44 -17.95 -7.79
N ALA A 111 -3.18 -17.23 -8.63
CA ALA A 111 -3.65 -17.73 -9.91
C ALA A 111 -2.55 -17.74 -11.01
N ASP A 112 -1.55 -16.87 -10.91
CA ASP A 112 -0.48 -16.75 -11.90
C ASP A 112 0.72 -17.64 -11.51
N PRO A 113 1.15 -18.61 -12.35
CA PRO A 113 2.29 -19.49 -12.07
C PRO A 113 3.62 -18.74 -11.81
N ARG A 114 3.75 -17.50 -12.27
CA ARG A 114 4.92 -16.67 -12.03
C ARG A 114 5.03 -16.24 -10.56
N TYR A 115 3.90 -16.06 -9.90
CA TYR A 115 3.77 -15.50 -8.55
C TYR A 115 3.32 -16.49 -7.50
N ARG A 116 2.60 -17.54 -7.91
CA ARG A 116 2.10 -18.58 -7.02
C ARG A 116 3.21 -19.13 -6.14
N ASP A 117 2.97 -19.13 -4.85
CA ASP A 117 3.90 -19.62 -3.82
C ASP A 117 5.27 -18.91 -3.82
N LYS A 118 5.34 -17.68 -4.41
CA LYS A 118 6.57 -16.87 -4.53
C LYS A 118 6.33 -15.41 -4.18
N THR A 119 5.14 -15.08 -3.71
CA THR A 119 4.75 -13.70 -3.39
C THR A 119 4.56 -13.54 -1.89
N THR A 120 5.19 -12.54 -1.33
CA THR A 120 4.88 -12.05 0.02
C THR A 120 4.05 -10.78 -0.09
N LEU A 121 2.88 -10.77 0.55
CA LEU A 121 2.03 -9.60 0.72
C LEU A 121 2.29 -9.04 2.11
N ILE A 122 2.68 -7.77 2.18
CA ILE A 122 2.83 -7.00 3.41
C ILE A 122 1.76 -5.91 3.40
N VAL A 123 1.02 -5.79 4.48
CA VAL A 123 -0.03 -4.78 4.65
C VAL A 123 0.26 -4.00 5.93
N THR A 124 0.18 -2.69 5.83
CA THR A 124 0.35 -1.78 6.96
C THR A 124 -0.48 -0.52 6.76
N VAL A 125 -0.52 0.32 7.77
CA VAL A 125 -1.06 1.68 7.73
C VAL A 125 0.07 2.68 7.89
N ASP A 126 -0.10 3.88 7.37
CA ASP A 126 0.87 4.97 7.47
C ASP A 126 0.85 5.63 8.85
N HIS A 127 -0.32 5.65 9.51
CA HIS A 127 -0.49 6.14 10.88
C HIS A 127 -1.73 5.51 11.53
N GLY A 128 -1.84 5.66 12.84
CA GLY A 128 -3.06 5.43 13.61
C GLY A 128 -3.94 6.67 13.66
N ARG A 129 -4.94 6.66 14.56
CA ARG A 129 -5.89 7.75 14.74
C ARG A 129 -6.18 7.97 16.22
N GLY A 130 -6.82 9.09 16.53
CA GLY A 130 -7.31 9.37 17.87
C GLY A 130 -8.19 8.24 18.40
N SER A 131 -8.05 7.97 19.68
CA SER A 131 -8.63 6.79 20.34
C SER A 131 -9.99 7.05 20.99
N ASN A 132 -10.53 8.27 20.89
CA ASN A 132 -11.80 8.64 21.51
C ASN A 132 -12.73 9.42 20.57
N LEU A 133 -13.98 9.64 20.98
CA LEU A 133 -15.03 10.25 20.15
C LEU A 133 -14.72 11.68 19.67
N ASN A 134 -13.81 12.39 20.32
CA ASN A 134 -13.50 13.77 19.97
C ASN A 134 -12.38 13.85 18.91
N ASP A 135 -11.49 12.88 18.88
CA ASP A 135 -10.27 12.93 18.05
C ASP A 135 -10.11 11.76 17.05
N TRP A 136 -11.01 10.76 17.05
CA TRP A 136 -10.95 9.60 16.14
C TRP A 136 -10.83 9.99 14.65
N SER A 137 -11.33 11.15 14.28
CA SER A 137 -11.30 11.65 12.90
C SER A 137 -9.98 12.32 12.52
N GLY A 138 -9.07 12.49 13.48
CA GLY A 138 -7.79 13.14 13.27
C GLY A 138 -6.61 12.23 13.56
N HIS A 139 -5.46 12.70 13.14
CA HIS A 139 -4.15 12.11 13.41
C HIS A 139 -3.08 13.20 13.52
N GLY A 140 -1.86 12.82 13.82
CA GLY A 140 -0.70 13.70 13.90
C GLY A 140 -0.01 13.63 15.26
N ALA A 141 1.16 14.24 15.38
CA ALA A 141 2.07 14.08 16.52
C ALA A 141 1.49 14.44 17.90
N LYS A 142 0.37 15.17 17.95
CA LYS A 142 -0.30 15.56 19.19
C LYS A 142 -1.56 14.76 19.49
N VAL A 143 -1.95 13.87 18.60
CA VAL A 143 -3.15 13.04 18.75
C VAL A 143 -2.73 11.67 19.27
N GLU A 144 -3.17 11.33 20.48
CA GLU A 144 -2.88 10.05 21.10
C GLU A 144 -3.43 8.89 20.25
N GLY A 145 -2.59 7.90 19.95
CA GLY A 145 -2.92 6.77 19.10
C GLY A 145 -2.51 6.94 17.65
N SER A 146 -2.06 8.13 17.22
CA SER A 146 -1.60 8.33 15.82
C SER A 146 -0.33 7.56 15.47
N ASP A 147 0.47 7.19 16.45
CA ASP A 147 1.67 6.38 16.31
C ASP A 147 1.39 4.87 16.39
N ALA A 148 0.16 4.48 16.71
CA ALA A 148 -0.23 3.09 16.84
C ALA A 148 -0.54 2.50 15.46
N ILE A 149 0.44 1.81 14.87
CA ILE A 149 0.31 1.10 13.60
C ILE A 149 0.33 -0.42 13.79
N TRP A 150 -0.06 -1.13 12.76
CA TRP A 150 0.05 -2.58 12.69
C TRP A 150 0.69 -2.99 11.37
N ILE A 151 1.29 -4.18 11.35
CA ILE A 151 1.88 -4.80 10.16
C ILE A 151 1.35 -6.22 10.07
N ALA A 152 0.84 -6.61 8.91
CA ALA A 152 0.46 -7.98 8.62
C ALA A 152 1.23 -8.49 7.41
N ALA A 153 1.60 -9.76 7.41
CA ALA A 153 2.28 -10.36 6.27
C ALA A 153 1.81 -11.80 6.03
N ILE A 154 1.78 -12.18 4.77
CA ILE A 154 1.54 -13.55 4.31
C ILE A 154 2.43 -13.84 3.11
N GLY A 155 3.13 -14.97 3.12
CA GLY A 155 4.00 -15.37 2.02
C GLY A 155 4.75 -16.66 2.32
N PRO A 156 5.48 -17.21 1.35
CA PRO A 156 6.19 -18.49 1.51
C PRO A 156 7.32 -18.42 2.55
N ASP A 157 7.95 -17.25 2.71
CA ASP A 157 9.03 -17.03 3.68
C ASP A 157 8.52 -16.55 5.04
N THR A 158 7.21 -16.28 5.16
CA THR A 158 6.61 -15.74 6.38
C THR A 158 6.13 -16.86 7.29
N PRO A 159 6.69 -16.98 8.51
CA PRO A 159 6.24 -18.00 9.46
C PRO A 159 4.77 -17.84 9.85
N ALA A 160 4.00 -18.93 9.88
CA ALA A 160 2.60 -18.94 10.26
C ALA A 160 2.45 -18.84 11.79
N GLN A 161 2.65 -17.64 12.34
CA GLN A 161 2.65 -17.39 13.80
C GLN A 161 1.34 -16.77 14.31
N GLY A 162 0.43 -16.37 13.42
CA GLY A 162 -0.76 -15.64 13.82
C GLY A 162 -0.42 -14.24 14.36
N SER A 163 -1.09 -13.82 15.42
CA SER A 163 -0.81 -12.52 16.06
C SER A 163 0.47 -12.58 16.88
N VAL A 164 1.44 -11.75 16.55
CA VAL A 164 2.74 -11.70 17.23
C VAL A 164 2.83 -10.41 18.04
N LYS A 165 3.33 -10.55 19.28
CA LYS A 165 3.71 -9.42 20.11
C LYS A 165 5.25 -9.35 20.14
N PRO A 166 5.87 -8.46 19.33
CA PRO A 166 7.32 -8.38 19.25
C PRO A 166 7.93 -7.90 20.57
N ARG A 167 9.18 -8.31 20.84
CA ARG A 167 9.90 -7.88 22.06
C ARG A 167 10.32 -6.41 22.00
N GLN A 168 10.54 -5.90 20.80
CA GLN A 168 10.89 -4.50 20.53
C GLN A 168 9.81 -3.88 19.64
N PRO A 169 9.50 -2.60 19.80
CA PRO A 169 8.59 -1.91 18.89
C PRO A 169 9.03 -2.07 17.43
N ARG A 170 8.07 -2.30 16.55
CA ARG A 170 8.26 -2.33 15.10
C ARG A 170 7.79 -1.00 14.52
N THR A 171 8.47 -0.56 13.48
CA THR A 171 8.18 0.73 12.85
C THR A 171 8.07 0.57 11.33
N GLN A 172 7.52 1.56 10.67
CA GLN A 172 7.48 1.60 9.20
C GLN A 172 8.88 1.59 8.58
N SER A 173 9.89 2.09 9.30
CA SER A 173 11.29 2.07 8.85
C SER A 173 11.83 0.66 8.65
N ASP A 174 11.18 -0.36 9.24
CA ASP A 174 11.57 -1.76 9.12
C ASP A 174 11.07 -2.40 7.81
N ILE A 175 10.11 -1.77 7.12
CA ILE A 175 9.46 -2.37 5.94
C ILE A 175 10.41 -2.41 4.74
N ALA A 176 11.10 -1.32 4.41
CA ALA A 176 12.03 -1.30 3.29
C ALA A 176 13.20 -2.28 3.48
N PRO A 177 13.87 -2.35 4.64
CA PRO A 177 14.85 -3.40 4.93
C PRO A 177 14.29 -4.82 4.77
N THR A 178 13.06 -5.06 5.24
CA THR A 178 12.39 -6.37 5.11
C THR A 178 12.18 -6.76 3.65
N ILE A 179 11.70 -5.82 2.82
CA ILE A 179 11.51 -6.05 1.39
C ILE A 179 12.84 -6.38 0.71
N LEU A 180 13.90 -5.63 1.00
CA LEU A 180 15.22 -5.89 0.43
C LEU A 180 15.76 -7.25 0.84
N GLU A 181 15.61 -7.65 2.10
CA GLU A 181 16.02 -8.98 2.56
C GLU A 181 15.24 -10.10 1.86
N LEU A 182 13.93 -9.95 1.65
CA LEU A 182 13.13 -10.90 0.87
C LEU A 182 13.60 -11.00 -0.59
N PHE A 183 14.16 -9.94 -1.15
CA PHE A 183 14.80 -9.95 -2.47
C PHE A 183 16.24 -10.50 -2.47
N GLY A 184 16.80 -10.81 -1.31
CA GLY A 184 18.21 -11.22 -1.18
C GLY A 184 19.20 -10.07 -1.39
N LEU A 185 18.77 -8.84 -1.15
CA LEU A 185 19.58 -7.62 -1.28
C LEU A 185 20.04 -7.14 0.09
N ASP A 186 21.23 -6.53 0.14
CA ASP A 186 21.76 -5.97 1.37
C ASP A 186 21.08 -4.62 1.67
N TYR A 187 20.17 -4.61 2.64
CA TYR A 187 19.45 -3.41 3.04
C TYR A 187 20.35 -2.31 3.64
N ARG A 188 21.53 -2.67 4.13
CA ARG A 188 22.51 -1.70 4.69
C ARG A 188 23.09 -0.76 3.62
N LEU A 189 22.85 -1.07 2.35
CA LEU A 189 23.20 -0.19 1.23
C LEU A 189 22.16 0.92 1.02
N LEU A 190 21.03 0.91 1.74
CA LEU A 190 20.12 2.04 1.74
C LEU A 190 20.75 3.25 2.43
N GLU A 191 20.63 4.40 1.80
CA GLU A 191 21.01 5.67 2.43
C GLU A 191 20.09 5.97 3.62
N ASN A 192 20.67 6.37 4.75
CA ASN A 192 19.93 6.77 5.95
C ASN A 192 18.95 5.70 6.48
N VAL A 193 19.29 4.42 6.35
CA VAL A 193 18.45 3.35 6.88
C VAL A 193 18.36 3.45 8.41
N ALA A 194 17.12 3.54 8.92
CA ALA A 194 16.85 3.64 10.36
C ALA A 194 16.29 2.34 10.95
N GLY A 195 15.78 1.43 10.11
CA GLY A 195 15.16 0.17 10.51
C GLY A 195 16.01 -1.06 10.21
N ALA A 196 15.46 -2.21 10.53
CA ALA A 196 16.03 -3.52 10.25
C ALA A 196 14.95 -4.49 9.74
N PRO A 197 15.32 -5.57 9.02
CA PRO A 197 14.35 -6.56 8.59
C PRO A 197 13.53 -7.12 9.75
N LEU A 198 12.25 -7.37 9.49
CA LEU A 198 11.31 -7.96 10.43
C LEU A 198 11.48 -9.51 10.41
N PRO A 199 12.06 -10.14 11.45
CA PRO A 199 12.21 -11.59 11.49
C PRO A 199 10.86 -12.31 11.51
N GLU A 200 9.82 -11.65 11.98
CA GLU A 200 8.46 -12.17 11.95
C GLU A 200 7.91 -12.33 10.53
N VAL A 201 8.49 -11.61 9.57
CA VAL A 201 8.11 -11.64 8.15
C VAL A 201 9.09 -12.49 7.34
N THR A 202 10.39 -12.34 7.58
CA THR A 202 11.44 -13.02 6.79
C THR A 202 11.76 -14.43 7.28
N GLY A 203 11.34 -14.80 8.49
CA GLY A 203 11.64 -16.08 9.11
C GLY A 203 13.12 -16.27 9.50
N ARG A 204 13.90 -15.18 9.53
CA ARG A 204 15.37 -15.20 9.75
C ARG A 204 15.76 -14.38 10.96
#